data_1ec6e0448cff09e211ebc0a4ee0fa108
#
_entry.id   1ec6e0448cff09e211ebc0a4ee0fa108
#
_cell.length_a   1.000
_cell.length_b   1.000
_cell.length_c   1.000
_cell.angle_alpha   90.00
_cell.angle_beta   90.00
_cell.angle_gamma   90.00
#
_symmetry.space_group_name_H-M   'P 1'
#
loop_
_entity.id
_entity.type
_entity.pdbx_description
1 polymer ?
#
loop_
_entity_poly.entity_id
_entity_poly.type
_entity_poly.pdbx_seq_one_letter_code
_entity_poly.pdbx_strand_id
1 'polypeptide(L)'
;MFKLGNKMIVSWRTFGLSLLLSVIVGVTGVALPIDRVVESALGSIAWRPVSGETVVVAVDDKTLAAVDDQDFTAANHAQLIRAIDKAGVHRLFVDFSYERRVRDPAFGEMAAAVKAMDDRIILAVPSANFGGTEAEGAVWPDARLGNRAQKAFIGWEYGFWQVWKVPMAVRADGRVLPSFAAVMAGHPREQPRQFAIDYSYDTETVTRYSAIDVISGKVGAAQLHGKDVIFAPASTASPDQHYLPGHNKIPGAYIHLIAGETLKRGMPVDIGWLPPLLAAAIILLAALMFDRGRWYSRAAFGVIGITAAAKIFLTVSLVSVEIGAAAFFIAALGANVSRKRRHFSAQRENPVSGLPNFEALRTQQPFGSATIIAAKLVNFEDLAAFLPGEGSQQMVDQVARRLTLACHGTQLHHDLDGTFAWLVPYYQHSQIEGHLAGLAALFNAPLTIGELRVDVAIAFGVNDEFEGSNAQRLAAALVAAEKSVRSRALWTKYSPRQKEDAGWQLSFHSQLEDALHRRRHLGRLPAAI
;
A
#
# COMPACT_ATOMS: atom_id res chain seq x y z
N MET A 1 7.83 -3.63 -21.65
CA MET A 1 7.36 -2.25 -21.81
C MET A 1 5.99 -2.23 -22.44
N PHE A 2 5.01 -1.67 -21.75
CA PHE A 2 3.60 -1.72 -22.15
C PHE A 2 3.28 -0.81 -23.32
N LYS A 3 2.62 -1.35 -24.33
CA LYS A 3 1.97 -0.57 -25.38
C LYS A 3 0.45 -0.75 -25.28
N LEU A 4 -0.28 0.29 -24.90
CA LEU A 4 -1.70 0.43 -25.24
C LEU A 4 -1.74 1.22 -26.55
N GLY A 5 -2.12 0.56 -27.64
CA GLY A 5 -1.82 1.12 -28.94
C GLY A 5 -0.30 1.27 -29.11
N ASN A 6 0.19 2.16 -29.92
CA ASN A 6 1.62 2.35 -30.13
C ASN A 6 2.37 3.17 -29.01
N LYS A 7 1.74 3.44 -27.84
CA LYS A 7 2.36 4.27 -26.78
C LYS A 7 2.62 3.47 -25.51
N MET A 8 3.82 3.61 -24.94
CA MET A 8 4.25 2.98 -23.69
C MET A 8 3.48 3.54 -22.48
N ILE A 9 2.81 2.67 -21.69
CA ILE A 9 2.10 3.06 -20.47
C ILE A 9 3.08 3.38 -19.33
N VAL A 10 4.16 2.62 -19.21
CA VAL A 10 5.22 2.85 -18.22
C VAL A 10 6.53 3.12 -18.94
N SER A 11 7.10 4.29 -18.71
CA SER A 11 8.45 4.62 -19.18
C SER A 11 9.49 4.12 -18.17
N TRP A 12 10.72 3.86 -18.63
CA TRP A 12 11.85 3.55 -17.75
C TRP A 12 12.07 4.64 -16.69
N ARG A 13 11.83 5.90 -17.05
CA ARG A 13 11.90 7.04 -16.12
C ARG A 13 10.88 6.93 -15.00
N THR A 14 9.64 6.57 -15.31
CA THR A 14 8.58 6.39 -14.30
C THR A 14 8.89 5.23 -13.37
N PHE A 15 9.36 4.10 -13.91
CA PHE A 15 9.77 2.95 -13.10
C PHE A 15 10.95 3.30 -12.19
N GLY A 16 12.02 3.87 -12.75
CA GLY A 16 13.22 4.27 -12.00
C GLY A 16 12.91 5.32 -10.92
N LEU A 17 12.07 6.33 -11.23
CA LEU A 17 11.67 7.32 -10.24
C LEU A 17 10.86 6.71 -9.09
N SER A 18 9.91 5.82 -9.40
CA SER A 18 9.14 5.12 -8.37
C SER A 18 10.04 4.25 -7.49
N LEU A 19 11.02 3.57 -8.08
CA LEU A 19 11.99 2.76 -7.34
C LEU A 19 12.89 3.63 -6.45
N LEU A 20 13.41 4.73 -6.99
CA LEU A 20 14.24 5.67 -6.25
C LEU A 20 13.50 6.25 -5.02
N LEU A 21 12.26 6.69 -5.22
CA LEU A 21 11.43 7.19 -4.13
C LEU A 21 11.19 6.12 -3.07
N SER A 22 11.00 4.86 -3.47
CA SER A 22 10.80 3.73 -2.55
C SER A 22 12.07 3.39 -1.76
N VAL A 23 13.24 3.53 -2.37
CA VAL A 23 14.53 3.42 -1.66
C VAL A 23 14.66 4.53 -0.61
N ILE A 24 14.31 5.77 -0.96
CA ILE A 24 14.31 6.88 0.01
C ILE A 24 13.36 6.58 1.17
N VAL A 25 12.14 6.09 0.88
CA VAL A 25 11.16 5.69 1.91
C VAL A 25 11.71 4.58 2.81
N GLY A 26 12.40 3.58 2.26
CA GLY A 26 13.04 2.52 3.04
C GLY A 26 14.19 3.03 3.92
N VAL A 27 15.08 3.86 3.36
CA VAL A 27 16.23 4.42 4.11
C VAL A 27 15.76 5.37 5.22
N THR A 28 14.75 6.19 4.97
CA THR A 28 14.23 7.16 5.96
C THR A 28 13.28 6.54 6.98
N GLY A 29 12.83 5.31 6.77
CA GLY A 29 11.87 4.64 7.66
C GLY A 29 10.46 5.25 7.64
N VAL A 30 10.13 6.13 6.70
CA VAL A 30 8.79 6.76 6.63
C VAL A 30 7.66 5.74 6.46
N ALA A 31 7.94 4.56 5.89
CA ALA A 31 6.97 3.48 5.75
C ALA A 31 6.89 2.55 6.97
N LEU A 32 7.74 2.69 7.99
CA LEU A 32 7.68 1.88 9.21
C LEU A 32 6.30 1.82 9.87
N PRO A 33 5.47 2.89 9.89
CA PRO A 33 4.12 2.78 10.43
C PRO A 33 3.28 1.68 9.76
N ILE A 34 3.45 1.45 8.46
CA ILE A 34 2.74 0.38 7.74
C ILE A 34 3.17 -0.99 8.27
N ASP A 35 4.49 -1.20 8.43
CA ASP A 35 5.03 -2.44 8.95
C ASP A 35 4.56 -2.69 10.39
N ARG A 36 4.52 -1.65 11.22
CA ARG A 36 4.07 -1.73 12.62
C ARG A 36 2.58 -2.05 12.74
N VAL A 37 1.73 -1.48 11.89
CA VAL A 37 0.31 -1.83 11.84
C VAL A 37 0.13 -3.30 11.46
N VAL A 38 0.84 -3.79 10.47
CA VAL A 38 0.78 -5.20 10.05
C VAL A 38 1.29 -6.13 11.16
N GLU A 39 2.41 -5.81 11.81
CA GLU A 39 2.97 -6.59 12.91
C GLU A 39 2.04 -6.60 14.12
N SER A 40 1.45 -5.45 14.47
CA SER A 40 0.47 -5.36 15.55
C SER A 40 -0.77 -6.21 15.26
N ALA A 41 -1.29 -6.18 14.02
CA ALA A 41 -2.41 -7.00 13.61
C ALA A 41 -2.07 -8.51 13.66
N LEU A 42 -0.87 -8.91 13.30
CA LEU A 42 -0.41 -10.30 13.43
C LEU A 42 -0.23 -10.70 14.89
N GLY A 43 0.31 -9.82 15.74
CA GLY A 43 0.47 -10.05 17.17
C GLY A 43 -0.85 -10.15 17.94
N SER A 44 -1.95 -9.53 17.43
CA SER A 44 -3.28 -9.66 18.05
C SER A 44 -3.90 -11.05 17.90
N ILE A 45 -3.32 -11.89 17.05
CA ILE A 45 -3.73 -13.28 16.86
C ILE A 45 -2.77 -14.16 17.67
N ALA A 46 -3.15 -14.48 18.91
CA ALA A 46 -2.35 -15.36 19.76
C ALA A 46 -2.30 -16.78 19.17
N TRP A 47 -1.11 -17.22 18.80
CA TRP A 47 -0.94 -18.50 18.11
C TRP A 47 -0.44 -19.61 19.00
N ARG A 48 0.26 -19.29 20.10
CA ARG A 48 0.94 -20.27 20.92
C ARG A 48 0.99 -19.90 22.40
N PRO A 49 0.87 -20.88 23.30
CA PRO A 49 1.14 -20.66 24.71
C PRO A 49 2.66 -20.47 24.96
N VAL A 50 3.00 -19.85 26.06
CA VAL A 50 4.37 -19.85 26.58
C VAL A 50 4.75 -21.25 27.08
N SER A 51 6.08 -21.53 27.20
CA SER A 51 6.58 -22.86 27.61
C SER A 51 6.14 -23.28 29.02
N GLY A 52 5.83 -22.30 29.87
CA GLY A 52 5.56 -22.53 31.28
C GLY A 52 6.81 -22.88 32.14
N GLU A 53 8.02 -22.79 31.54
CA GLU A 53 9.29 -22.94 32.30
C GLU A 53 9.57 -21.71 33.16
N THR A 54 9.10 -20.54 32.72
CA THR A 54 9.22 -19.27 33.45
C THR A 54 7.84 -18.86 33.98
N VAL A 55 7.80 -18.48 35.25
CA VAL A 55 6.58 -17.99 35.93
C VAL A 55 6.80 -16.60 36.49
N VAL A 56 5.74 -15.82 36.64
CA VAL A 56 5.79 -14.46 37.21
C VAL A 56 5.27 -14.50 38.63
N VAL A 57 6.07 -14.01 39.59
CA VAL A 57 5.65 -13.72 40.95
C VAL A 57 5.50 -12.20 41.06
N ALA A 58 4.27 -11.75 41.18
CA ALA A 58 3.90 -10.36 41.02
C ALA A 58 3.63 -9.65 42.35
N VAL A 59 4.18 -8.45 42.51
CA VAL A 59 3.65 -7.49 43.47
C VAL A 59 2.42 -6.84 42.81
N ASP A 60 1.29 -7.48 42.98
CA ASP A 60 0.00 -7.08 42.43
C ASP A 60 -0.88 -6.36 43.47
N ASP A 61 -2.06 -5.92 43.05
CA ASP A 61 -3.00 -5.19 43.92
C ASP A 61 -3.41 -6.05 45.15
N LYS A 62 -3.52 -7.38 45.00
CA LYS A 62 -3.76 -8.29 46.10
C LYS A 62 -2.63 -8.32 47.12
N THR A 63 -1.41 -8.30 46.64
CA THR A 63 -0.20 -8.24 47.48
C THR A 63 -0.11 -6.93 48.24
N LEU A 64 -0.30 -5.79 47.55
CA LEU A 64 -0.27 -4.47 48.18
C LEU A 64 -1.36 -4.31 49.23
N ALA A 65 -2.58 -4.77 48.97
CA ALA A 65 -3.67 -4.74 49.95
C ALA A 65 -3.40 -5.60 51.17
N ALA A 66 -2.60 -6.67 51.06
CA ALA A 66 -2.32 -7.57 52.16
C ALA A 66 -1.18 -7.10 53.07
N VAL A 67 -0.29 -6.23 52.59
CA VAL A 67 0.84 -5.71 53.39
C VAL A 67 0.51 -4.37 54.06
N ASP A 68 -0.73 -3.88 53.91
CA ASP A 68 -1.28 -2.66 54.53
C ASP A 68 -0.42 -1.41 54.26
N ASP A 69 0.35 -1.42 53.17
CA ASP A 69 1.28 -0.39 52.79
C ASP A 69 1.27 -0.21 51.27
N GLN A 70 1.43 1.03 50.80
CA GLN A 70 1.52 1.30 49.36
C GLN A 70 2.85 0.84 48.75
N ASP A 71 3.86 0.57 49.61
CA ASP A 71 5.20 0.17 49.20
C ASP A 71 5.53 -1.25 49.69
N PHE A 72 5.98 -2.08 48.75
CA PHE A 72 6.51 -3.41 49.10
C PHE A 72 7.95 -3.25 49.66
N THR A 73 8.07 -3.32 51.00
CA THR A 73 9.29 -2.98 51.75
C THR A 73 10.46 -3.95 51.55
N ALA A 74 11.69 -3.58 51.93
CA ALA A 74 12.84 -4.48 51.90
C ALA A 74 12.67 -5.73 52.77
N ALA A 75 11.89 -5.65 53.86
CA ALA A 75 11.50 -6.83 54.66
C ALA A 75 10.63 -7.78 53.86
N ASN A 76 9.63 -7.28 53.11
CA ASN A 76 8.76 -8.09 52.25
C ASN A 76 9.57 -8.73 51.11
N HIS A 77 10.52 -8.00 50.50
CA HIS A 77 11.44 -8.54 49.50
C HIS A 77 12.28 -9.69 50.11
N ALA A 78 12.83 -9.51 51.32
CA ALA A 78 13.60 -10.56 52.00
C ALA A 78 12.78 -11.82 52.26
N GLN A 79 11.52 -11.66 52.75
CA GLN A 79 10.63 -12.77 53.01
C GLN A 79 10.31 -13.53 51.72
N LEU A 80 9.96 -12.81 50.65
CA LEU A 80 9.63 -13.38 49.35
C LEU A 80 10.83 -14.14 48.77
N ILE A 81 12.02 -13.52 48.73
CA ILE A 81 13.24 -14.17 48.21
C ILE A 81 13.56 -15.46 48.95
N ARG A 82 13.44 -15.46 50.31
CA ARG A 82 13.63 -16.69 51.12
C ARG A 82 12.58 -17.74 50.79
N ALA A 83 11.30 -17.36 50.58
CA ALA A 83 10.23 -18.29 50.25
C ALA A 83 10.44 -18.93 48.86
N ILE A 84 10.88 -18.13 47.89
CA ILE A 84 11.21 -18.58 46.54
C ILE A 84 12.42 -19.52 46.56
N ASP A 85 13.49 -19.15 47.31
CA ASP A 85 14.66 -20.01 47.46
C ASP A 85 14.31 -21.37 48.11
N LYS A 86 13.52 -21.35 49.20
CA LYS A 86 13.02 -22.55 49.84
C LYS A 86 12.17 -23.44 48.92
N ALA A 87 11.47 -22.84 47.97
CA ALA A 87 10.70 -23.57 46.95
C ALA A 87 11.57 -24.29 45.91
N GLY A 88 12.88 -24.05 45.89
CA GLY A 88 13.84 -24.74 45.01
C GLY A 88 13.71 -24.32 43.55
N VAL A 89 13.58 -23.02 43.26
CA VAL A 89 13.56 -22.48 41.93
C VAL A 89 14.90 -22.67 41.22
N HIS A 90 14.86 -22.75 39.89
CA HIS A 90 16.08 -22.82 39.10
C HIS A 90 16.83 -21.47 39.14
N ARG A 91 16.17 -20.38 38.79
CA ARG A 91 16.72 -19.01 38.87
C ARG A 91 15.63 -18.01 39.27
N LEU A 92 16.08 -16.92 39.89
CA LEU A 92 15.20 -15.79 40.25
C LEU A 92 15.68 -14.52 39.57
N PHE A 93 14.84 -13.96 38.68
CA PHE A 93 15.03 -12.68 38.01
C PHE A 93 14.29 -11.62 38.81
N VAL A 94 15.01 -10.65 39.35
CA VAL A 94 14.41 -9.58 40.18
C VAL A 94 14.31 -8.31 39.35
N ASP A 95 13.10 -7.97 38.95
CA ASP A 95 12.78 -6.81 38.14
C ASP A 95 12.43 -5.59 39.00
N PHE A 96 13.35 -5.31 39.91
CA PHE A 96 13.34 -4.14 40.77
C PHE A 96 14.73 -3.51 40.80
N SER A 97 14.77 -2.17 40.80
CA SER A 97 16.04 -1.44 40.98
C SER A 97 16.41 -1.35 42.45
N TYR A 98 17.50 -1.97 42.82
CA TYR A 98 18.08 -1.92 44.17
C TYR A 98 19.27 -0.99 44.24
N GLU A 99 19.06 0.29 43.98
CA GLU A 99 20.12 1.28 44.02
C GLU A 99 20.57 1.67 45.44
N ARG A 100 21.73 2.29 45.54
CA ARG A 100 22.42 2.65 46.83
C ARG A 100 21.58 3.55 47.77
N ARG A 101 20.46 4.08 47.35
CA ARG A 101 19.67 5.04 48.14
C ARG A 101 18.65 4.42 49.09
N VAL A 102 18.55 3.10 49.11
CA VAL A 102 17.61 2.42 50.00
C VAL A 102 18.06 2.57 51.44
N ARG A 103 17.40 3.45 52.19
CA ARG A 103 17.59 3.69 53.63
C ARG A 103 16.69 2.81 54.50
N ASP A 104 16.13 1.76 53.95
CA ASP A 104 15.26 0.84 54.67
C ASP A 104 16.08 0.08 55.72
N PRO A 105 15.70 0.07 57.02
CA PRO A 105 16.38 -0.67 58.06
C PRO A 105 16.52 -2.17 57.77
N ALA A 106 15.53 -2.75 57.07
CA ALA A 106 15.48 -4.15 56.69
C ALA A 106 16.35 -4.49 55.46
N PHE A 107 17.06 -3.51 54.85
CA PHE A 107 17.90 -3.76 53.68
C PHE A 107 18.98 -4.82 53.96
N GLY A 108 19.49 -4.88 55.19
CA GLY A 108 20.45 -5.92 55.58
C GLY A 108 19.90 -7.33 55.48
N GLU A 109 18.63 -7.54 55.84
CA GLU A 109 17.94 -8.82 55.69
C GLU A 109 17.71 -9.21 54.25
N MET A 110 17.31 -8.25 53.43
CA MET A 110 17.17 -8.44 52.00
C MET A 110 18.50 -8.81 51.34
N ALA A 111 19.58 -8.09 51.70
CA ALA A 111 20.93 -8.40 51.22
C ALA A 111 21.40 -9.80 51.61
N ALA A 112 21.06 -10.26 52.82
CA ALA A 112 21.34 -11.61 53.26
C ALA A 112 20.57 -12.67 52.45
N ALA A 113 19.28 -12.41 52.17
CA ALA A 113 18.45 -13.28 51.34
C ALA A 113 18.96 -13.37 49.88
N VAL A 114 19.37 -12.24 49.29
CA VAL A 114 19.96 -12.19 47.95
C VAL A 114 21.26 -12.99 47.90
N LYS A 115 22.16 -12.82 48.92
CA LYS A 115 23.43 -13.55 48.99
C LYS A 115 23.25 -15.07 49.15
N ALA A 116 22.20 -15.51 49.83
CA ALA A 116 21.91 -16.94 50.02
C ALA A 116 21.57 -17.64 48.70
N MET A 117 20.98 -16.94 47.72
CA MET A 117 20.68 -17.49 46.39
C MET A 117 21.92 -17.59 45.47
N ASP A 118 23.02 -16.93 45.84
CA ASP A 118 24.30 -16.94 45.14
C ASP A 118 24.17 -16.53 43.66
N ASP A 119 24.60 -17.36 42.70
CA ASP A 119 24.53 -17.12 41.24
C ASP A 119 23.17 -17.42 40.63
N ARG A 120 22.24 -17.99 41.39
CA ARG A 120 20.87 -18.27 40.97
C ARG A 120 19.96 -17.03 40.94
N ILE A 121 20.42 -15.90 41.50
CA ILE A 121 19.66 -14.65 41.47
C ILE A 121 20.26 -13.68 40.44
N ILE A 122 19.38 -13.10 39.62
CA ILE A 122 19.73 -12.13 38.60
C ILE A 122 19.06 -10.80 38.96
N LEU A 123 19.87 -9.77 39.18
CA LEU A 123 19.45 -8.45 39.58
C LEU A 123 19.34 -7.53 38.36
N ALA A 124 18.28 -6.74 38.31
CA ALA A 124 18.04 -5.76 37.27
C ALA A 124 19.05 -4.60 37.29
N VAL A 125 19.46 -4.18 36.12
CA VAL A 125 20.22 -2.96 35.85
C VAL A 125 19.45 -2.13 34.85
N PRO A 126 18.63 -1.17 35.29
CA PRO A 126 18.01 -0.21 34.41
C PRO A 126 19.01 0.87 33.97
N SER A 127 18.64 1.65 32.94
CA SER A 127 19.43 2.79 32.49
C SER A 127 18.52 4.00 32.33
N ALA A 128 19.05 5.18 32.59
CA ALA A 128 18.33 6.44 32.40
C ALA A 128 18.15 6.75 30.90
N ASN A 129 19.16 6.45 30.09
CA ASN A 129 19.15 6.64 28.64
C ASN A 129 19.61 5.37 27.95
N PHE A 130 18.75 4.83 27.11
CA PHE A 130 19.05 3.65 26.33
C PHE A 130 18.74 3.90 24.85
N GLY A 131 19.70 3.61 23.98
CA GLY A 131 19.54 3.71 22.54
C GLY A 131 20.38 2.63 21.82
N GLY A 132 19.72 1.85 20.99
CA GLY A 132 20.38 0.79 20.22
C GLY A 132 21.01 -0.30 21.09
N THR A 133 22.29 -0.19 21.36
CA THR A 133 23.08 -1.14 22.17
C THR A 133 23.88 -0.47 23.28
N GLU A 134 23.71 0.83 23.46
CA GLU A 134 24.42 1.61 24.48
C GLU A 134 23.44 2.01 25.59
N ALA A 135 23.84 1.80 26.85
CA ALA A 135 23.08 2.14 28.04
C ALA A 135 23.90 3.14 28.88
N GLU A 136 23.45 4.40 28.82
CA GLU A 136 24.08 5.49 29.56
C GLU A 136 23.38 5.70 30.90
N GLY A 137 24.13 5.99 31.95
CA GLY A 137 23.58 6.17 33.29
C GLY A 137 22.96 4.88 33.84
N ALA A 138 23.64 3.77 33.68
CA ALA A 138 23.22 2.49 34.24
C ALA A 138 23.13 2.53 35.77
N VAL A 139 22.00 2.09 36.30
CA VAL A 139 21.76 2.06 37.75
C VAL A 139 22.13 0.68 38.28
N TRP A 140 23.31 0.61 38.85
CA TRP A 140 23.86 -0.66 39.40
C TRP A 140 23.28 -0.98 40.77
N PRO A 141 22.99 -2.27 41.05
CA PRO A 141 22.57 -2.72 42.35
C PRO A 141 23.59 -2.39 43.45
N ASP A 142 23.10 -2.11 44.64
CA ASP A 142 23.96 -1.81 45.81
C ASP A 142 24.99 -2.92 46.07
N ALA A 143 26.22 -2.53 46.29
CA ALA A 143 27.32 -3.47 46.52
C ALA A 143 27.07 -4.40 47.74
N ARG A 144 26.25 -4.01 48.70
CA ARG A 144 25.84 -4.84 49.85
C ARG A 144 25.11 -6.10 49.46
N LEU A 145 24.46 -6.15 48.25
CA LEU A 145 23.77 -7.33 47.72
C LEU A 145 24.73 -8.46 47.30
N GLY A 146 26.02 -8.18 47.26
CA GLY A 146 27.08 -9.14 46.96
C GLY A 146 27.48 -9.18 45.48
N ASN A 147 28.67 -9.75 45.26
CA ASN A 147 29.29 -9.79 43.92
C ASN A 147 28.89 -11.05 43.10
N ARG A 148 28.37 -12.09 43.75
CA ARG A 148 28.00 -13.35 43.09
C ARG A 148 26.66 -13.29 42.37
N ALA A 149 25.72 -12.46 42.87
CA ALA A 149 24.47 -12.23 42.19
C ALA A 149 24.76 -11.72 40.75
N GLN A 150 24.19 -12.40 39.77
CA GLN A 150 24.30 -12.01 38.39
C GLN A 150 23.57 -10.67 38.16
N LYS A 151 23.97 -9.94 37.15
CA LYS A 151 23.38 -8.66 36.78
C LYS A 151 22.96 -8.70 35.32
N ALA A 152 21.76 -8.22 35.00
CA ALA A 152 21.29 -8.18 33.64
C ALA A 152 20.46 -6.91 33.36
N PHE A 153 20.49 -6.47 32.13
CA PHE A 153 19.83 -5.27 31.66
C PHE A 153 18.35 -5.50 31.46
N ILE A 154 17.53 -4.51 31.82
CA ILE A 154 16.06 -4.58 31.73
C ILE A 154 15.44 -3.50 30.82
N GLY A 155 16.24 -2.69 30.13
CA GLY A 155 15.70 -1.63 29.26
C GLY A 155 15.38 -2.10 27.84
N TRP A 156 14.53 -1.34 27.18
CA TRP A 156 14.19 -1.48 25.76
C TRP A 156 13.95 -0.14 25.12
N GLU A 157 13.84 -0.13 23.78
CA GLU A 157 13.55 1.05 23.00
C GLU A 157 12.09 1.02 22.50
N TYR A 158 11.42 2.17 22.62
CA TYR A 158 10.06 2.32 22.08
C TYR A 158 10.08 2.75 20.63
N GLY A 159 9.27 2.09 19.80
CA GLY A 159 8.93 2.53 18.47
C GLY A 159 7.41 2.66 18.34
N PHE A 160 6.90 3.84 17.95
CA PHE A 160 5.45 4.07 17.87
C PHE A 160 4.69 3.68 19.17
N TRP A 161 5.25 4.09 20.33
CA TRP A 161 4.72 3.84 21.69
C TRP A 161 4.64 2.36 22.11
N GLN A 162 5.20 1.45 21.31
CA GLN A 162 5.24 0.02 21.60
C GLN A 162 6.68 -0.49 21.67
N VAL A 163 6.88 -1.64 22.30
CA VAL A 163 8.18 -2.31 22.36
C VAL A 163 8.27 -3.29 21.19
N TRP A 164 9.23 -3.10 20.30
CA TRP A 164 9.41 -3.95 19.10
C TRP A 164 10.64 -4.82 19.16
N LYS A 165 11.70 -4.29 19.77
CA LYS A 165 12.99 -4.95 19.90
C LYS A 165 13.48 -4.80 21.33
N VAL A 166 14.19 -5.80 21.79
CA VAL A 166 14.93 -5.78 23.05
C VAL A 166 16.38 -6.14 22.78
N PRO A 167 17.32 -5.69 23.63
CA PRO A 167 18.72 -6.05 23.46
C PRO A 167 18.97 -7.51 23.88
N MET A 168 19.88 -8.18 23.19
CA MET A 168 20.55 -9.38 23.69
C MET A 168 21.52 -9.01 24.81
N ALA A 169 22.34 -8.02 24.54
CA ALA A 169 23.26 -7.41 25.47
C ALA A 169 23.43 -5.93 25.13
N VAL A 170 23.85 -5.17 26.11
CA VAL A 170 24.16 -3.74 25.96
C VAL A 170 25.59 -3.46 26.47
N ARG A 171 26.15 -2.35 26.05
CA ARG A 171 27.33 -1.77 26.64
C ARG A 171 26.91 -0.74 27.70
N ALA A 172 27.19 -1.04 28.97
CA ALA A 172 26.88 -0.18 30.09
C ALA A 172 28.16 0.12 30.86
N ASP A 173 28.54 1.39 31.01
CA ASP A 173 29.77 1.83 31.69
C ASP A 173 31.03 1.04 31.27
N GLY A 174 31.19 0.81 29.95
CA GLY A 174 32.31 0.09 29.37
C GLY A 174 32.26 -1.44 29.52
N ARG A 175 31.21 -2.01 30.12
CA ARG A 175 30.99 -3.45 30.31
C ARG A 175 29.88 -3.95 29.41
N VAL A 176 30.01 -5.17 28.91
CA VAL A 176 28.92 -5.86 28.21
C VAL A 176 28.03 -6.53 29.24
N LEU A 177 26.74 -6.17 29.21
CA LEU A 177 25.73 -6.64 30.13
C LEU A 177 24.62 -7.36 29.35
N PRO A 178 24.37 -8.66 29.62
CA PRO A 178 23.27 -9.39 28.97
C PRO A 178 21.92 -8.85 29.44
N SER A 179 20.86 -9.01 28.64
CA SER A 179 19.49 -8.75 29.08
C SER A 179 18.89 -9.93 29.85
N PHE A 180 17.80 -9.70 30.61
CA PHE A 180 17.04 -10.79 31.25
C PHE A 180 16.65 -11.86 30.25
N ALA A 181 16.16 -11.48 29.09
CA ALA A 181 15.77 -12.41 28.03
C ALA A 181 16.93 -13.30 27.57
N ALA A 182 18.12 -12.72 27.39
CA ALA A 182 19.31 -13.46 27.00
C ALA A 182 19.76 -14.44 28.07
N VAL A 183 19.75 -14.02 29.35
CA VAL A 183 20.10 -14.91 30.47
C VAL A 183 19.08 -16.05 30.60
N MET A 184 17.76 -15.77 30.48
CA MET A 184 16.69 -16.79 30.48
C MET A 184 16.88 -17.85 29.41
N ALA A 185 17.26 -17.40 28.21
CA ALA A 185 17.46 -18.29 27.07
C ALA A 185 18.83 -19.02 27.05
N GLY A 186 19.68 -18.83 28.07
CA GLY A 186 20.99 -19.47 28.12
C GLY A 186 22.08 -18.79 27.30
N HIS A 187 21.90 -17.51 26.96
CA HIS A 187 22.83 -16.68 26.18
C HIS A 187 23.48 -15.55 27.00
N PRO A 188 24.12 -15.79 28.13
CA PRO A 188 24.62 -14.73 29.03
C PRO A 188 25.91 -14.01 28.55
N ARG A 189 26.50 -14.43 27.44
CA ARG A 189 27.78 -13.89 26.92
C ARG A 189 27.66 -13.36 25.49
N GLU A 190 26.51 -12.83 25.11
CA GLU A 190 26.28 -12.30 23.77
C GLU A 190 26.94 -10.92 23.57
N GLN A 191 27.18 -10.60 22.30
CA GLN A 191 27.61 -9.27 21.90
C GLN A 191 26.45 -8.28 21.92
N PRO A 192 26.73 -6.97 22.14
CA PRO A 192 25.69 -5.94 22.06
C PRO A 192 24.99 -5.94 20.71
N ARG A 193 23.71 -6.29 20.72
CA ARG A 193 22.80 -6.26 19.57
C ARG A 193 21.35 -6.31 20.04
N GLN A 194 20.43 -5.94 19.16
CA GLN A 194 18.99 -6.05 19.39
C GLN A 194 18.39 -7.21 18.60
N PHE A 195 17.26 -7.72 19.05
CA PHE A 195 16.45 -8.68 18.33
C PHE A 195 14.96 -8.32 18.41
N ALA A 196 14.19 -8.72 17.40
CA ALA A 196 12.75 -8.55 17.37
C ALA A 196 12.07 -9.58 18.27
N ILE A 197 11.03 -9.15 19.00
CA ILE A 197 10.23 -10.04 19.85
C ILE A 197 9.17 -10.74 18.98
N ASP A 198 8.96 -12.03 19.23
CA ASP A 198 7.85 -12.79 18.64
C ASP A 198 6.57 -12.59 19.46
N TYR A 199 5.70 -11.69 19.00
CA TYR A 199 4.42 -11.38 19.64
C TYR A 199 3.31 -12.40 19.34
N SER A 200 3.63 -13.55 18.75
CA SER A 200 2.68 -14.66 18.60
C SER A 200 2.46 -15.47 19.88
N TYR A 201 3.14 -15.13 20.97
CA TYR A 201 2.90 -15.75 22.26
C TYR A 201 1.67 -15.14 22.95
N ASP A 202 0.78 -16.01 23.44
CA ASP A 202 -0.38 -15.61 24.21
C ASP A 202 0.00 -15.27 25.64
N THR A 203 -0.09 -13.99 25.99
CA THR A 203 0.26 -13.48 27.34
C THR A 203 -0.68 -13.98 28.43
N GLU A 204 -1.89 -14.42 28.10
CA GLU A 204 -2.83 -14.95 29.08
C GLU A 204 -2.43 -16.36 29.55
N THR A 205 -1.59 -17.05 28.77
CA THR A 205 -1.05 -18.36 29.17
C THR A 205 0.13 -18.28 30.15
N VAL A 206 0.59 -17.06 30.45
CA VAL A 206 1.67 -16.83 31.44
C VAL A 206 1.17 -17.15 32.84
N THR A 207 1.79 -18.14 33.47
CA THR A 207 1.50 -18.47 34.86
C THR A 207 1.97 -17.35 35.78
N ARG A 208 1.05 -16.76 36.54
CA ARG A 208 1.31 -15.68 37.49
C ARG A 208 0.80 -16.03 38.88
N TYR A 209 1.59 -15.72 39.89
CA TYR A 209 1.25 -15.83 41.28
C TYR A 209 1.43 -14.48 41.99
N SER A 210 0.54 -14.20 42.97
CA SER A 210 0.72 -13.02 43.83
C SER A 210 1.87 -13.27 44.81
N ALA A 211 2.70 -12.26 45.05
CA ALA A 211 3.85 -12.35 45.96
C ALA A 211 3.38 -12.74 47.40
N ILE A 212 2.25 -12.22 47.83
CA ILE A 212 1.68 -12.57 49.16
C ILE A 212 1.30 -14.06 49.29
N ASP A 213 0.86 -14.71 48.20
CA ASP A 213 0.55 -16.14 48.24
C ASP A 213 1.82 -16.99 48.35
N VAL A 214 2.94 -16.52 47.82
CA VAL A 214 4.25 -17.16 47.96
C VAL A 214 4.78 -16.96 49.41
N ILE A 215 4.70 -15.71 49.91
CA ILE A 215 5.12 -15.40 51.30
C ILE A 215 4.29 -16.21 52.31
N SER A 216 3.00 -16.34 52.14
CA SER A 216 2.11 -17.08 53.05
C SER A 216 2.20 -18.59 52.87
N GLY A 217 2.96 -19.11 51.92
CA GLY A 217 3.13 -20.54 51.67
C GLY A 217 1.96 -21.20 50.92
N LYS A 218 0.98 -20.45 50.42
CA LYS A 218 -0.07 -20.96 49.55
C LYS A 218 0.45 -21.43 48.20
N VAL A 219 1.52 -20.76 47.71
CA VAL A 219 2.28 -21.12 46.53
C VAL A 219 3.67 -21.47 46.98
N GLY A 220 4.16 -22.65 46.64
CA GLY A 220 5.44 -23.16 47.10
C GLY A 220 6.13 -24.09 46.10
N ALA A 221 6.84 -25.10 46.62
CA ALA A 221 7.63 -26.01 45.79
C ALA A 221 6.80 -26.72 44.69
N ALA A 222 5.57 -27.08 44.95
CA ALA A 222 4.70 -27.74 43.95
C ALA A 222 4.53 -26.93 42.68
N GLN A 223 4.55 -25.60 42.78
CA GLN A 223 4.34 -24.69 41.66
C GLN A 223 5.65 -24.09 41.12
N LEU A 224 6.68 -23.91 41.97
CA LEU A 224 7.88 -23.12 41.67
C LEU A 224 9.13 -23.94 41.47
N HIS A 225 9.17 -25.20 41.95
CA HIS A 225 10.39 -26.02 41.89
C HIS A 225 10.92 -26.18 40.47
N GLY A 226 12.21 -25.92 40.28
CA GLY A 226 12.88 -26.03 38.99
C GLY A 226 12.47 -25.01 37.93
N LYS A 227 11.58 -24.06 38.28
CA LYS A 227 11.18 -22.99 37.38
C LYS A 227 12.12 -21.79 37.42
N ASP A 228 12.19 -21.03 36.34
CA ASP A 228 12.66 -19.68 36.37
C ASP A 228 11.54 -18.78 36.89
N VAL A 229 11.84 -17.88 37.80
CA VAL A 229 10.86 -16.97 38.40
C VAL A 229 11.23 -15.54 38.05
N ILE A 230 10.31 -14.77 37.50
CA ILE A 230 10.45 -13.31 37.38
C ILE A 230 9.65 -12.69 38.54
N PHE A 231 10.35 -12.02 39.43
CA PHE A 231 9.76 -11.25 40.52
C PHE A 231 9.69 -9.78 40.10
N ALA A 232 8.48 -9.23 39.93
CA ALA A 232 8.26 -7.93 39.33
C ALA A 232 7.05 -7.17 39.89
N PRO A 233 7.00 -5.82 39.75
CA PRO A 233 5.79 -5.04 40.00
C PRO A 233 4.77 -5.33 38.90
N ALA A 234 3.50 -5.57 39.30
CA ALA A 234 2.42 -5.82 38.35
C ALA A 234 1.05 -5.34 38.87
N SER A 235 1.04 -4.37 39.78
CA SER A 235 -0.21 -3.71 40.18
C SER A 235 -0.76 -2.83 39.06
N THR A 236 -2.05 -2.59 39.06
CA THR A 236 -2.71 -1.73 38.09
C THR A 236 -2.23 -0.27 38.16
N ALA A 237 -1.76 0.16 39.34
CA ALA A 237 -1.18 1.49 39.56
C ALA A 237 0.32 1.59 39.25
N SER A 238 0.99 0.46 38.93
CA SER A 238 2.41 0.46 38.63
C SER A 238 2.72 1.29 37.37
N PRO A 239 3.79 2.12 37.40
CA PRO A 239 4.25 2.80 36.20
C PRO A 239 4.85 1.84 35.16
N ASP A 240 5.21 0.63 35.55
CA ASP A 240 5.79 -0.42 34.71
C ASP A 240 4.72 -1.14 33.88
N GLN A 241 3.97 -0.37 33.08
CA GLN A 241 2.92 -0.85 32.19
C GLN A 241 3.18 -0.39 30.76
N HIS A 242 3.27 -1.32 29.83
CA HIS A 242 3.72 -1.06 28.47
C HIS A 242 2.75 -1.58 27.40
N TYR A 243 2.67 -0.85 26.27
CA TYR A 243 1.91 -1.31 25.10
C TYR A 243 2.76 -2.26 24.26
N LEU A 244 2.23 -3.43 23.97
CA LEU A 244 2.83 -4.40 23.07
C LEU A 244 2.01 -4.50 21.77
N PRO A 245 2.67 -4.82 20.65
CA PRO A 245 1.98 -5.11 19.40
C PRO A 245 0.92 -6.21 19.57
N GLY A 246 -0.32 -5.89 19.20
CA GLY A 246 -1.43 -6.86 19.30
C GLY A 246 -1.97 -7.12 20.69
N HIS A 247 -1.41 -6.53 21.73
CA HIS A 247 -1.82 -6.71 23.12
C HIS A 247 -2.24 -5.39 23.77
N ASN A 248 -2.99 -5.49 24.87
CA ASN A 248 -3.28 -4.36 25.74
C ASN A 248 -2.02 -3.94 26.52
N LYS A 249 -2.20 -2.98 27.42
CA LYS A 249 -1.16 -2.54 28.35
C LYS A 249 -0.87 -3.67 29.36
N ILE A 250 0.39 -4.12 29.41
CA ILE A 250 0.85 -5.23 30.28
C ILE A 250 2.10 -4.85 31.07
N PRO A 251 2.38 -5.50 32.22
CA PRO A 251 3.60 -5.28 33.00
C PRO A 251 4.87 -5.63 32.23
N GLY A 252 5.98 -4.90 32.49
CA GLY A 252 7.27 -5.10 31.82
C GLY A 252 7.86 -6.51 31.95
N ALA A 253 7.59 -7.18 33.04
CA ALA A 253 7.98 -8.58 33.25
C ALA A 253 7.55 -9.53 32.11
N TYR A 254 6.39 -9.27 31.49
CA TYR A 254 5.90 -10.06 30.36
C TYR A 254 6.74 -9.84 29.09
N ILE A 255 7.29 -8.63 28.92
CA ILE A 255 8.20 -8.33 27.81
C ILE A 255 9.46 -9.18 27.93
N HIS A 256 10.05 -9.24 29.13
CA HIS A 256 11.23 -10.07 29.40
C HIS A 256 10.94 -11.55 29.17
N LEU A 257 9.76 -12.03 29.63
CA LEU A 257 9.35 -13.42 29.47
C LEU A 257 9.19 -13.80 28.00
N ILE A 258 8.39 -13.02 27.23
CA ILE A 258 8.14 -13.29 25.81
C ILE A 258 9.45 -13.18 24.99
N ALA A 259 10.30 -12.22 25.31
CA ALA A 259 11.59 -12.09 24.68
C ALA A 259 12.51 -13.30 24.99
N GLY A 260 12.47 -13.82 26.22
CA GLY A 260 13.15 -15.06 26.60
C GLY A 260 12.61 -16.27 25.83
N GLU A 261 11.29 -16.43 25.75
CA GLU A 261 10.64 -17.49 24.97
C GLU A 261 10.97 -17.39 23.47
N THR A 262 11.06 -16.16 22.94
CA THR A 262 11.48 -15.93 21.56
C THR A 262 12.89 -16.49 21.32
N LEU A 263 13.84 -16.18 22.21
CA LEU A 263 15.22 -16.65 22.07
C LEU A 263 15.39 -18.15 22.32
N LYS A 264 14.60 -18.75 23.22
CA LYS A 264 14.58 -20.21 23.43
C LYS A 264 14.15 -20.95 22.16
N ARG A 265 13.26 -20.35 21.37
CA ARG A 265 12.81 -20.91 20.12
C ARG A 265 13.86 -20.79 19.01
N GLY A 266 14.66 -19.74 19.04
CA GLY A 266 15.71 -19.49 18.07
C GLY A 266 16.07 -18.02 17.98
N MET A 267 17.12 -17.72 17.23
CA MET A 267 17.57 -16.35 17.04
C MET A 267 16.74 -15.66 15.94
N PRO A 268 16.01 -14.58 16.24
CA PRO A 268 15.31 -13.81 15.23
C PRO A 268 16.27 -13.16 14.24
N VAL A 269 15.93 -13.22 12.96
CA VAL A 269 16.70 -12.63 11.86
C VAL A 269 15.93 -11.44 11.29
N ASP A 270 16.57 -10.29 11.21
CA ASP A 270 16.00 -9.08 10.59
C ASP A 270 16.64 -8.88 9.21
N ILE A 271 15.85 -9.06 8.14
CA ILE A 271 16.31 -8.88 6.76
C ILE A 271 15.96 -7.50 6.19
N GLY A 272 15.22 -6.68 6.93
CA GLY A 272 14.90 -5.31 6.61
C GLY A 272 14.01 -5.13 5.37
N TRP A 273 14.04 -3.93 4.78
CA TRP A 273 13.15 -3.49 3.68
C TRP A 273 13.66 -3.77 2.27
N LEU A 274 14.97 -3.94 2.10
CA LEU A 274 15.58 -4.02 0.77
C LEU A 274 15.20 -5.30 -0.01
N PRO A 275 15.26 -6.52 0.54
CA PRO A 275 14.90 -7.73 -0.19
C PRO A 275 13.44 -7.75 -0.69
N PRO A 276 12.42 -7.37 0.09
CA PRO A 276 11.04 -7.27 -0.41
C PRO A 276 10.88 -6.24 -1.53
N LEU A 277 11.56 -5.09 -1.43
CA LEU A 277 11.54 -4.07 -2.47
C LEU A 277 12.14 -4.58 -3.78
N LEU A 278 13.30 -5.26 -3.72
CA LEU A 278 13.95 -5.84 -4.90
C LEU A 278 13.09 -6.94 -5.52
N ALA A 279 12.50 -7.82 -4.72
CA ALA A 279 11.59 -8.85 -5.21
C ALA A 279 10.38 -8.24 -5.94
N ALA A 280 9.74 -7.24 -5.34
CA ALA A 280 8.64 -6.52 -5.97
C ALA A 280 9.07 -5.84 -7.29
N ALA A 281 10.24 -5.20 -7.29
CA ALA A 281 10.77 -4.53 -8.48
C ALA A 281 11.05 -5.53 -9.61
N ILE A 282 11.68 -6.67 -9.33
CA ILE A 282 11.98 -7.71 -10.31
C ILE A 282 10.69 -8.31 -10.90
N ILE A 283 9.72 -8.67 -10.05
CA ILE A 283 8.46 -9.27 -10.48
C ILE A 283 7.67 -8.28 -11.36
N LEU A 284 7.56 -7.02 -10.93
CA LEU A 284 6.85 -6.01 -11.70
C LEU A 284 7.58 -5.65 -12.99
N LEU A 285 8.92 -5.62 -12.99
CA LEU A 285 9.72 -5.42 -14.19
C LEU A 285 9.51 -6.57 -15.17
N ALA A 286 9.55 -7.82 -14.70
CA ALA A 286 9.26 -9.00 -15.53
C ALA A 286 7.83 -8.94 -16.10
N ALA A 287 6.83 -8.62 -15.27
CA ALA A 287 5.45 -8.42 -15.74
C ALA A 287 5.35 -7.32 -16.80
N LEU A 288 6.15 -6.25 -16.67
CA LEU A 288 6.22 -5.17 -17.65
C LEU A 288 6.92 -5.60 -18.95
N MET A 289 7.86 -6.52 -18.93
CA MET A 289 8.60 -6.98 -20.11
C MET A 289 7.84 -8.04 -20.92
N PHE A 290 7.15 -8.96 -20.24
CA PHE A 290 6.52 -10.11 -20.86
C PHE A 290 5.06 -9.91 -21.24
N ASP A 291 4.41 -8.80 -20.85
CA ASP A 291 2.98 -8.67 -21.05
C ASP A 291 2.54 -7.38 -21.75
N ARG A 292 1.48 -7.54 -22.54
CA ARG A 292 0.81 -6.51 -23.32
C ARG A 292 -0.27 -5.74 -22.54
N GLY A 293 -0.09 -5.45 -21.25
CA GLY A 293 -0.95 -4.52 -20.50
C GLY A 293 -2.14 -5.12 -19.76
N ARG A 294 -2.51 -6.37 -20.04
CA ARG A 294 -3.69 -6.99 -19.41
C ARG A 294 -3.40 -7.57 -18.02
N TRP A 295 -2.15 -7.93 -17.74
CA TRP A 295 -1.76 -8.67 -16.54
C TRP A 295 -1.12 -7.81 -15.45
N TYR A 296 -0.80 -6.54 -15.75
CA TYR A 296 -0.15 -5.68 -14.76
C TYR A 296 -0.91 -5.59 -13.43
N SER A 297 -2.24 -5.39 -13.50
CA SER A 297 -3.07 -5.37 -12.28
C SER A 297 -3.07 -6.72 -11.58
N ARG A 298 -3.15 -7.83 -12.33
CA ARG A 298 -3.07 -9.18 -11.76
C ARG A 298 -1.71 -9.46 -11.15
N ALA A 299 -0.61 -9.06 -11.81
CA ALA A 299 0.74 -9.17 -11.29
C ALA A 299 0.93 -8.31 -10.02
N ALA A 300 0.44 -7.07 -10.00
CA ALA A 300 0.49 -6.22 -8.83
C ALA A 300 -0.28 -6.82 -7.64
N PHE A 301 -1.51 -7.33 -7.86
CA PHE A 301 -2.26 -8.04 -6.82
C PHE A 301 -1.56 -9.34 -6.40
N GLY A 302 -0.96 -10.07 -7.34
CA GLY A 302 -0.15 -11.26 -7.05
C GLY A 302 1.06 -10.95 -6.17
N VAL A 303 1.78 -9.88 -6.48
CA VAL A 303 2.92 -9.41 -5.65
C VAL A 303 2.45 -9.04 -4.26
N ILE A 304 1.35 -8.28 -4.12
CA ILE A 304 0.78 -7.93 -2.81
C ILE A 304 0.43 -9.20 -2.04
N GLY A 305 -0.28 -10.15 -2.65
CA GLY A 305 -0.67 -11.42 -2.02
C GLY A 305 0.53 -12.26 -1.60
N ILE A 306 1.53 -12.41 -2.47
CA ILE A 306 2.78 -13.15 -2.17
C ILE A 306 3.55 -12.46 -1.04
N THR A 307 3.67 -11.14 -1.08
CA THR A 307 4.38 -10.38 -0.04
C THR A 307 3.68 -10.50 1.31
N ALA A 308 2.34 -10.44 1.35
CA ALA A 308 1.56 -10.64 2.58
C ALA A 308 1.70 -12.07 3.11
N ALA A 309 1.56 -13.08 2.26
CA ALA A 309 1.73 -14.48 2.65
C ALA A 309 3.18 -14.76 3.13
N ALA A 310 4.17 -14.22 2.44
CA ALA A 310 5.56 -14.32 2.85
C ALA A 310 5.80 -13.63 4.21
N LYS A 311 5.23 -12.45 4.45
CA LYS A 311 5.33 -11.76 5.75
C LYS A 311 4.81 -12.65 6.87
N ILE A 312 3.61 -13.26 6.71
CA ILE A 312 3.03 -14.15 7.70
C ILE A 312 3.93 -15.37 7.94
N PHE A 313 4.37 -16.05 6.86
CA PHE A 313 5.22 -17.23 6.96
C PHE A 313 6.57 -16.91 7.62
N LEU A 314 7.21 -15.81 7.24
CA LEU A 314 8.50 -15.40 7.78
C LEU A 314 8.38 -15.00 9.26
N THR A 315 7.31 -14.32 9.66
CA THR A 315 7.04 -13.99 11.07
C THR A 315 6.93 -15.27 11.91
N VAL A 316 6.23 -16.29 11.41
CA VAL A 316 6.16 -17.62 12.08
C VAL A 316 7.53 -18.28 12.15
N SER A 317 8.43 -18.00 11.23
CA SER A 317 9.80 -18.56 11.17
C SER A 317 10.85 -17.68 11.90
N LEU A 318 10.46 -16.71 12.72
CA LEU A 318 11.33 -15.73 13.39
C LEU A 318 12.16 -14.86 12.43
N VAL A 319 11.65 -14.61 11.24
CA VAL A 319 12.27 -13.70 10.26
C VAL A 319 11.45 -12.42 10.17
N SER A 320 12.04 -11.32 10.64
CA SER A 320 11.43 -9.98 10.50
C SER A 320 11.71 -9.40 9.12
N VAL A 321 10.66 -8.89 8.48
CA VAL A 321 10.70 -8.31 7.13
C VAL A 321 9.89 -7.03 7.11
N GLU A 322 10.46 -5.95 6.59
CA GLU A 322 9.77 -4.68 6.40
C GLU A 322 9.25 -4.59 4.97
N ILE A 323 7.93 -4.52 4.81
CA ILE A 323 7.25 -4.51 3.51
C ILE A 323 6.82 -3.12 3.04
N GLY A 324 6.92 -2.11 3.90
CA GLY A 324 6.41 -0.76 3.65
C GLY A 324 7.00 -0.10 2.41
N ALA A 325 8.31 -0.22 2.19
CA ALA A 325 8.97 0.32 0.99
C ALA A 325 8.50 -0.37 -0.30
N ALA A 326 8.29 -1.69 -0.27
CA ALA A 326 7.75 -2.45 -1.40
C ALA A 326 6.29 -2.09 -1.68
N ALA A 327 5.48 -1.93 -0.64
CA ALA A 327 4.09 -1.50 -0.76
C ALA A 327 3.99 -0.08 -1.37
N PHE A 328 4.84 0.84 -0.93
CA PHE A 328 4.94 2.18 -1.52
C PHE A 328 5.32 2.13 -3.00
N PHE A 329 6.29 1.30 -3.38
CA PHE A 329 6.68 1.10 -4.78
C PHE A 329 5.52 0.63 -5.65
N ILE A 330 4.78 -0.40 -5.19
CA ILE A 330 3.62 -0.94 -5.90
C ILE A 330 2.53 0.13 -6.04
N ALA A 331 2.26 0.89 -4.98
CA ALA A 331 1.25 1.95 -4.96
C ALA A 331 1.64 3.11 -5.90
N ALA A 332 2.88 3.59 -5.83
CA ALA A 332 3.38 4.70 -6.66
C ALA A 332 3.35 4.34 -8.14
N LEU A 333 3.81 3.14 -8.49
CA LEU A 333 3.79 2.65 -9.87
C LEU A 333 2.35 2.43 -10.35
N GLY A 334 1.49 1.84 -9.52
CA GLY A 334 0.06 1.62 -9.79
C GLY A 334 -0.71 2.92 -10.00
N ALA A 335 -0.48 3.93 -9.18
CA ALA A 335 -1.07 5.26 -9.33
C ALA A 335 -0.68 5.92 -10.67
N ASN A 336 0.59 5.82 -11.06
CA ASN A 336 1.06 6.32 -12.35
C ASN A 336 0.43 5.59 -13.53
N VAL A 337 0.31 4.26 -13.45
CA VAL A 337 -0.36 3.46 -14.49
C VAL A 337 -1.84 3.83 -14.57
N SER A 338 -2.54 3.93 -13.44
CA SER A 338 -3.96 4.27 -13.38
C SER A 338 -4.22 5.68 -13.90
N ARG A 339 -3.38 6.66 -13.53
CA ARG A 339 -3.47 8.04 -14.03
C ARG A 339 -3.32 8.09 -15.55
N LYS A 340 -2.32 7.40 -16.09
CA LYS A 340 -2.14 7.34 -17.55
C LYS A 340 -3.29 6.62 -18.24
N ARG A 341 -3.81 5.52 -17.69
CA ARG A 341 -4.97 4.83 -18.24
C ARG A 341 -6.19 5.75 -18.29
N ARG A 342 -6.51 6.46 -17.21
CA ARG A 342 -7.61 7.43 -17.17
C ARG A 342 -7.41 8.54 -18.19
N HIS A 343 -6.20 9.05 -18.33
CA HIS A 343 -5.90 10.08 -19.32
C HIS A 343 -6.05 9.57 -20.76
N PHE A 344 -5.63 8.33 -21.04
CA PHE A 344 -5.85 7.69 -22.34
C PHE A 344 -7.32 7.38 -22.59
N SER A 345 -8.09 6.95 -21.60
CA SER A 345 -9.52 6.72 -21.72
C SER A 345 -10.24 8.04 -22.03
N ALA A 346 -9.97 9.08 -21.25
CA ALA A 346 -10.53 10.42 -21.47
C ALA A 346 -10.17 11.01 -22.84
N GLN A 347 -9.00 10.70 -23.40
CA GLN A 347 -8.63 11.10 -24.76
C GLN A 347 -9.32 10.30 -25.88
N ARG A 348 -9.94 9.17 -25.56
CA ARG A 348 -10.59 8.25 -26.51
C ARG A 348 -12.09 8.18 -26.38
N GLU A 349 -12.65 8.82 -25.38
CA GLU A 349 -14.09 8.92 -25.15
C GLU A 349 -14.58 10.34 -25.42
N ASN A 350 -15.75 10.45 -25.99
CA ASN A 350 -16.40 11.74 -26.13
C ASN A 350 -17.02 12.14 -24.79
N PRO A 351 -16.72 13.33 -24.24
CA PRO A 351 -17.18 13.74 -22.92
C PRO A 351 -18.70 13.92 -22.82
N VAL A 352 -19.39 14.11 -23.95
CA VAL A 352 -20.87 14.32 -24.00
C VAL A 352 -21.59 12.97 -24.00
N SER A 353 -21.17 12.04 -24.86
CA SER A 353 -21.90 10.77 -25.05
C SER A 353 -21.31 9.57 -24.34
N GLY A 354 -20.09 9.68 -23.81
CA GLY A 354 -19.35 8.53 -23.27
C GLY A 354 -18.94 7.48 -24.32
N LEU A 355 -19.32 7.69 -25.59
CA LEU A 355 -18.91 6.82 -26.69
C LEU A 355 -17.44 7.04 -27.03
N PRO A 356 -16.76 6.03 -27.60
CA PRO A 356 -15.42 6.24 -28.14
C PRO A 356 -15.42 7.36 -29.17
N ASN A 357 -14.41 8.20 -29.15
CA ASN A 357 -14.22 9.28 -30.11
C ASN A 357 -13.48 8.78 -31.37
N PHE A 358 -13.32 9.66 -32.34
CA PHE A 358 -12.63 9.31 -33.59
C PHE A 358 -11.16 8.97 -33.41
N GLU A 359 -10.48 9.43 -32.36
CA GLU A 359 -9.11 9.00 -32.06
C GLU A 359 -9.05 7.50 -31.68
N ALA A 360 -10.08 7.01 -31.01
CA ALA A 360 -10.22 5.58 -30.74
C ALA A 360 -10.31 4.78 -32.04
N LEU A 361 -11.12 5.23 -33.03
CA LEU A 361 -11.27 4.57 -34.33
C LEU A 361 -9.97 4.65 -35.17
N ARG A 362 -9.30 5.81 -35.19
CA ARG A 362 -8.04 6.02 -35.93
C ARG A 362 -6.92 5.08 -35.48
N THR A 363 -6.90 4.74 -34.20
CA THR A 363 -5.83 3.94 -33.56
C THR A 363 -6.13 2.45 -33.45
N GLN A 364 -7.32 2.01 -33.91
CA GLN A 364 -7.64 0.57 -34.00
C GLN A 364 -6.77 -0.13 -35.07
N GLN A 365 -6.64 -1.45 -34.95
CA GLN A 365 -6.02 -2.24 -36.00
C GLN A 365 -6.88 -2.18 -37.28
N PRO A 366 -6.28 -2.15 -38.47
CA PRO A 366 -7.05 -2.15 -39.72
C PRO A 366 -8.03 -3.33 -39.77
N PHE A 367 -9.30 -3.03 -40.00
CA PHE A 367 -10.35 -4.04 -40.11
C PHE A 367 -10.47 -4.53 -41.55
N GLY A 368 -9.51 -5.23 -42.07
CA GLY A 368 -9.64 -5.90 -43.39
C GLY A 368 -10.57 -5.22 -44.40
N SER A 369 -11.58 -5.91 -44.89
CA SER A 369 -12.58 -5.44 -45.86
C SER A 369 -13.83 -4.82 -45.22
N ALA A 370 -13.72 -4.10 -44.08
CA ALA A 370 -14.87 -3.38 -43.50
C ALA A 370 -15.06 -1.99 -44.14
N THR A 371 -16.30 -1.60 -44.38
CA THR A 371 -16.69 -0.27 -44.85
C THR A 371 -16.79 0.69 -43.66
N ILE A 372 -16.29 1.92 -43.76
CA ILE A 372 -16.50 2.98 -42.80
C ILE A 372 -17.70 3.82 -43.21
N ILE A 373 -18.69 3.96 -42.34
CA ILE A 373 -19.80 4.86 -42.50
C ILE A 373 -19.65 6.00 -41.49
N ALA A 374 -19.75 7.24 -41.99
CA ALA A 374 -19.87 8.45 -41.19
C ALA A 374 -21.29 9.01 -41.31
N ALA A 375 -21.87 9.39 -40.17
CA ALA A 375 -23.19 10.02 -40.11
C ALA A 375 -23.07 11.41 -39.50
N LYS A 376 -23.52 12.43 -40.18
CA LYS A 376 -23.50 13.82 -39.72
C LYS A 376 -24.91 14.35 -39.48
N LEU A 377 -25.14 14.91 -38.31
CA LEU A 377 -26.37 15.63 -38.00
C LEU A 377 -26.31 17.00 -38.69
N VAL A 378 -27.23 17.27 -39.60
CA VAL A 378 -27.20 18.45 -40.50
C VAL A 378 -27.41 19.74 -39.71
N ASN A 379 -28.30 19.70 -38.71
CA ASN A 379 -28.71 20.86 -37.90
C ASN A 379 -28.21 20.77 -36.43
N PHE A 380 -27.09 20.10 -36.20
CA PHE A 380 -26.60 19.85 -34.83
C PHE A 380 -26.26 21.14 -34.07
N GLU A 381 -25.57 22.08 -34.71
CA GLU A 381 -25.15 23.33 -34.07
C GLU A 381 -26.35 24.19 -33.67
N ASP A 382 -27.34 24.30 -34.53
CA ASP A 382 -28.58 25.04 -34.27
C ASP A 382 -29.36 24.41 -33.11
N LEU A 383 -29.48 23.08 -33.11
CA LEU A 383 -30.13 22.34 -32.05
C LEU A 383 -29.38 22.40 -30.72
N ALA A 384 -28.07 22.27 -30.75
CA ALA A 384 -27.24 22.35 -29.56
C ALA A 384 -27.29 23.74 -28.90
N ALA A 385 -27.39 24.80 -29.72
CA ALA A 385 -27.55 26.17 -29.22
C ALA A 385 -28.96 26.44 -28.65
N PHE A 386 -29.98 25.77 -29.18
CA PHE A 386 -31.38 25.96 -28.77
C PHE A 386 -31.75 25.14 -27.51
N LEU A 387 -31.13 23.96 -27.30
CA LEU A 387 -31.47 23.05 -26.22
C LEU A 387 -30.84 23.50 -24.89
N PRO A 388 -31.63 23.72 -23.83
CA PRO A 388 -31.10 24.16 -22.53
C PRO A 388 -30.44 23.02 -21.73
N GLY A 389 -29.42 23.35 -20.98
CA GLY A 389 -28.81 22.47 -20.00
C GLY A 389 -28.29 21.12 -20.58
N GLU A 390 -28.81 20.01 -20.07
CA GLU A 390 -28.45 18.65 -20.51
C GLU A 390 -29.17 18.19 -21.79
N GLY A 391 -29.97 19.07 -22.43
CA GLY A 391 -30.77 18.72 -23.61
C GLY A 391 -29.91 18.25 -24.78
N SER A 392 -28.75 18.87 -25.01
CA SER A 392 -27.81 18.43 -26.06
C SER A 392 -27.28 17.00 -25.80
N GLN A 393 -27.00 16.65 -24.54
CA GLN A 393 -26.60 15.29 -24.20
C GLN A 393 -27.71 14.28 -24.43
N GLN A 394 -28.96 14.60 -24.01
CA GLN A 394 -30.13 13.73 -24.24
C GLN A 394 -30.39 13.53 -25.74
N MET A 395 -30.18 14.56 -26.55
CA MET A 395 -30.28 14.47 -28.02
C MET A 395 -29.24 13.49 -28.56
N VAL A 396 -27.97 13.67 -28.19
CA VAL A 396 -26.87 12.81 -28.63
C VAL A 396 -27.10 11.36 -28.21
N ASP A 397 -27.57 11.12 -26.98
CA ASP A 397 -27.89 9.77 -26.49
C ASP A 397 -29.01 9.09 -27.28
N GLN A 398 -30.05 9.82 -27.64
CA GLN A 398 -31.15 9.27 -28.46
C GLN A 398 -30.69 8.99 -29.88
N VAL A 399 -29.91 9.89 -30.49
CA VAL A 399 -29.28 9.66 -31.79
C VAL A 399 -28.38 8.43 -31.76
N ALA A 400 -27.51 8.35 -30.78
CA ALA A 400 -26.60 7.22 -30.61
C ALA A 400 -27.34 5.88 -30.49
N ARG A 401 -28.43 5.84 -29.70
CA ARG A 401 -29.26 4.63 -29.58
C ARG A 401 -29.84 4.20 -30.92
N ARG A 402 -30.37 5.16 -31.74
CA ARG A 402 -30.90 4.85 -33.07
C ARG A 402 -29.81 4.33 -34.02
N LEU A 403 -28.63 4.96 -34.03
CA LEU A 403 -27.49 4.55 -34.86
C LEU A 403 -26.88 3.22 -34.42
N THR A 404 -26.90 2.91 -33.12
CA THR A 404 -26.36 1.64 -32.61
C THR A 404 -27.10 0.43 -33.20
N LEU A 405 -28.39 0.57 -33.56
CA LEU A 405 -29.13 -0.49 -34.23
C LEU A 405 -28.48 -0.90 -35.57
N ALA A 406 -27.74 0.01 -36.18
CA ALA A 406 -27.08 -0.21 -37.47
C ALA A 406 -25.65 -0.76 -37.35
N CYS A 407 -25.08 -0.76 -36.17
CA CYS A 407 -23.67 -1.07 -36.03
C CYS A 407 -23.34 -2.58 -36.14
N HIS A 408 -24.35 -3.49 -36.24
CA HIS A 408 -24.16 -4.95 -36.43
C HIS A 408 -23.08 -5.56 -35.50
N GLY A 409 -23.05 -5.14 -34.22
CA GLY A 409 -22.06 -5.60 -33.24
C GLY A 409 -20.71 -4.88 -33.29
N THR A 410 -20.54 -3.89 -34.19
CA THR A 410 -19.36 -3.00 -34.15
C THR A 410 -19.62 -1.79 -33.27
N GLN A 411 -18.57 -1.09 -32.87
CA GLN A 411 -18.65 0.03 -31.93
C GLN A 411 -18.97 1.33 -32.68
N LEU A 412 -19.97 2.08 -32.18
CA LEU A 412 -20.26 3.44 -32.63
C LEU A 412 -19.24 4.41 -32.01
N HIS A 413 -18.75 5.34 -32.82
CA HIS A 413 -17.83 6.41 -32.41
C HIS A 413 -18.51 7.75 -32.60
N HIS A 414 -18.22 8.71 -31.71
CA HIS A 414 -18.83 10.05 -31.74
C HIS A 414 -17.77 11.14 -31.62
N ASP A 415 -17.84 12.18 -32.44
CA ASP A 415 -17.00 13.38 -32.32
C ASP A 415 -17.81 14.56 -31.76
N LEU A 416 -17.16 15.69 -31.50
CA LEU A 416 -17.72 16.86 -30.80
C LEU A 416 -18.79 17.62 -31.64
N ASP A 417 -18.77 17.50 -32.96
CA ASP A 417 -19.60 18.25 -33.90
C ASP A 417 -20.92 17.52 -34.32
N GLY A 418 -21.37 16.57 -33.51
CA GLY A 418 -22.56 15.77 -33.85
C GLY A 418 -22.33 14.77 -34.98
N THR A 419 -21.09 14.41 -35.23
CA THR A 419 -20.71 13.42 -36.23
C THR A 419 -20.44 12.07 -35.60
N PHE A 420 -20.99 11.01 -36.17
CA PHE A 420 -20.82 9.64 -35.73
C PHE A 420 -20.11 8.81 -36.80
N ALA A 421 -19.39 7.76 -36.41
CA ALA A 421 -18.80 6.82 -37.35
C ALA A 421 -18.78 5.41 -36.80
N TRP A 422 -18.89 4.41 -37.65
CA TRP A 422 -18.77 3.00 -37.31
C TRP A 422 -18.24 2.18 -38.47
N LEU A 423 -17.87 0.95 -38.20
CA LEU A 423 -17.39 -0.03 -39.15
C LEU A 423 -18.51 -1.03 -39.44
N VAL A 424 -18.70 -1.38 -40.69
CA VAL A 424 -19.60 -2.46 -41.07
C VAL A 424 -18.87 -3.44 -41.99
N PRO A 425 -19.25 -4.73 -42.02
CA PRO A 425 -18.76 -5.65 -43.03
C PRO A 425 -19.01 -5.10 -44.41
N TYR A 426 -18.19 -5.48 -45.40
CA TYR A 426 -18.37 -5.05 -46.77
C TYR A 426 -19.73 -5.46 -47.29
N TYR A 427 -20.52 -4.46 -47.77
CA TYR A 427 -21.76 -4.67 -48.43
C TYR A 427 -21.64 -4.32 -49.91
N GLN A 428 -22.32 -5.07 -50.75
CA GLN A 428 -22.49 -4.65 -52.13
C GLN A 428 -23.29 -3.31 -52.17
N HIS A 429 -23.05 -2.49 -53.19
CA HIS A 429 -23.55 -1.13 -53.23
C HIS A 429 -25.09 -1.04 -53.08
N SER A 430 -25.85 -1.97 -53.66
CA SER A 430 -27.32 -2.06 -53.53
C SER A 430 -27.79 -2.33 -52.09
N GLN A 431 -26.97 -3.00 -51.28
CA GLN A 431 -27.27 -3.29 -49.87
C GLN A 431 -27.00 -2.06 -48.98
N ILE A 432 -25.96 -1.28 -49.28
CA ILE A 432 -25.63 -0.05 -48.53
C ILE A 432 -26.76 0.97 -48.65
N GLU A 433 -27.30 1.19 -49.87
CA GLU A 433 -28.40 2.14 -50.09
C GLU A 433 -29.63 1.81 -49.25
N GLY A 434 -30.10 0.57 -49.30
CA GLY A 434 -31.21 0.12 -48.48
C GLY A 434 -30.97 0.22 -47.00
N HIS A 435 -29.75 -0.07 -46.55
CA HIS A 435 -29.34 0.05 -45.15
C HIS A 435 -29.37 1.50 -44.66
N LEU A 436 -28.82 2.43 -45.44
CA LEU A 436 -28.78 3.86 -45.08
C LEU A 436 -30.17 4.49 -45.17
N ALA A 437 -31.00 4.07 -46.12
CA ALA A 437 -32.39 4.51 -46.22
C ALA A 437 -33.22 4.05 -45.01
N GLY A 438 -33.00 2.81 -44.54
CA GLY A 438 -33.61 2.28 -43.33
C GLY A 438 -33.19 3.05 -42.08
N LEU A 439 -31.91 3.40 -41.99
CA LEU A 439 -31.40 4.24 -40.90
C LEU A 439 -32.02 5.64 -40.90
N ALA A 440 -32.04 6.29 -42.04
CA ALA A 440 -32.65 7.61 -42.18
C ALA A 440 -34.13 7.59 -41.76
N ALA A 441 -34.86 6.53 -42.08
CA ALA A 441 -36.26 6.37 -41.67
C ALA A 441 -36.46 6.39 -40.15
N LEU A 442 -35.47 5.97 -39.37
CA LEU A 442 -35.49 6.06 -37.89
C LEU A 442 -35.51 7.53 -37.41
N PHE A 443 -35.04 8.46 -38.23
CA PHE A 443 -34.98 9.89 -37.90
C PHE A 443 -36.21 10.66 -38.43
N ASN A 444 -37.15 10.02 -39.15
CA ASN A 444 -38.43 10.61 -39.49
C ASN A 444 -39.32 10.85 -38.26
N ALA A 445 -39.10 10.11 -37.19
CA ALA A 445 -39.75 10.37 -35.91
C ALA A 445 -38.92 11.37 -35.09
N PRO A 446 -39.52 12.48 -34.60
CA PRO A 446 -38.81 13.46 -33.81
C PRO A 446 -38.19 12.85 -32.53
N LEU A 447 -37.12 13.46 -32.04
CA LEU A 447 -36.58 13.16 -30.74
C LEU A 447 -37.38 13.87 -29.65
N THR A 448 -37.58 13.23 -28.52
CA THR A 448 -38.25 13.84 -27.37
C THR A 448 -37.19 14.20 -26.30
N ILE A 449 -36.96 15.49 -26.08
CA ILE A 449 -35.96 16.02 -25.15
C ILE A 449 -36.70 16.85 -24.10
N GLY A 450 -36.90 16.25 -22.91
CA GLY A 450 -37.84 16.81 -21.94
C GLY A 450 -39.24 16.88 -22.53
N GLU A 451 -39.82 18.07 -22.59
CA GLU A 451 -41.15 18.34 -23.22
C GLU A 451 -41.07 18.72 -24.70
N LEU A 452 -39.86 18.93 -25.22
CA LEU A 452 -39.63 19.38 -26.59
C LEU A 452 -39.58 18.19 -27.57
N ARG A 453 -40.22 18.38 -28.72
CA ARG A 453 -40.08 17.48 -29.89
C ARG A 453 -39.19 18.15 -30.92
N VAL A 454 -38.10 17.48 -31.28
CA VAL A 454 -37.04 18.04 -32.11
C VAL A 454 -36.82 17.16 -33.32
N ASP A 455 -36.90 17.74 -34.51
CA ASP A 455 -36.62 17.06 -35.77
C ASP A 455 -35.09 17.11 -36.02
N VAL A 456 -34.52 15.95 -36.31
CA VAL A 456 -33.08 15.80 -36.58
C VAL A 456 -32.90 15.29 -38.00
N ALA A 457 -32.19 16.07 -38.82
CA ALA A 457 -31.78 15.65 -40.15
C ALA A 457 -30.40 15.00 -40.12
N ILE A 458 -30.25 13.87 -40.83
CA ILE A 458 -29.00 13.10 -40.87
C ILE A 458 -28.57 12.88 -42.33
N ALA A 459 -27.25 12.96 -42.56
CA ALA A 459 -26.63 12.64 -43.85
C ALA A 459 -25.47 11.69 -43.64
N PHE A 460 -25.24 10.78 -44.61
CA PHE A 460 -24.22 9.75 -44.48
C PHE A 460 -23.13 9.90 -45.54
N GLY A 461 -21.90 9.56 -45.12
CA GLY A 461 -20.76 9.37 -45.99
C GLY A 461 -20.21 7.96 -45.90
N VAL A 462 -19.90 7.35 -47.01
CA VAL A 462 -19.45 5.96 -47.10
C VAL A 462 -18.05 5.90 -47.70
N ASN A 463 -17.17 5.17 -47.03
CA ASN A 463 -15.88 4.78 -47.57
C ASN A 463 -15.71 3.26 -47.53
N ASP A 464 -15.72 2.65 -48.70
CA ASP A 464 -15.44 1.21 -48.93
C ASP A 464 -14.09 0.96 -49.59
N GLU A 465 -13.22 1.98 -49.66
CA GLU A 465 -11.82 1.78 -50.03
C GLU A 465 -11.04 1.17 -48.87
N PHE A 466 -10.36 0.06 -49.13
CA PHE A 466 -9.68 -0.70 -48.10
C PHE A 466 -8.19 -0.34 -47.95
N GLU A 467 -7.68 0.46 -48.87
CA GLU A 467 -6.32 0.96 -48.84
C GLU A 467 -6.16 2.11 -47.84
N GLY A 468 -5.01 2.17 -47.19
CA GLY A 468 -4.64 3.21 -46.23
C GLY A 468 -4.98 2.88 -44.78
N SER A 469 -4.61 3.81 -43.90
CA SER A 469 -4.85 3.73 -42.45
C SER A 469 -6.32 4.00 -42.12
N ASN A 470 -6.81 3.53 -40.96
CA ASN A 470 -8.13 3.89 -40.46
C ASN A 470 -8.37 5.42 -40.40
N ALA A 471 -7.32 6.17 -40.10
CA ALA A 471 -7.37 7.64 -40.08
C ALA A 471 -7.68 8.23 -41.45
N GLN A 472 -7.04 7.72 -42.53
CA GLN A 472 -7.30 8.16 -43.90
C GLN A 472 -8.67 7.74 -44.37
N ARG A 473 -9.08 6.51 -44.07
CA ARG A 473 -10.37 5.96 -44.42
C ARG A 473 -11.54 6.68 -43.72
N LEU A 474 -11.37 7.02 -42.44
CA LEU A 474 -12.32 7.83 -41.69
C LEU A 474 -12.44 9.24 -42.28
N ALA A 475 -11.30 9.89 -42.56
CA ALA A 475 -11.31 11.21 -43.20
C ALA A 475 -12.05 11.21 -44.55
N ALA A 476 -11.86 10.16 -45.35
CA ALA A 476 -12.61 9.97 -46.62
C ALA A 476 -14.12 9.85 -46.40
N ALA A 477 -14.56 9.07 -45.41
CA ALA A 477 -15.97 8.94 -45.07
C ALA A 477 -16.59 10.27 -44.56
N LEU A 478 -15.83 11.04 -43.76
CA LEU A 478 -16.25 12.35 -43.26
C LEU A 478 -16.39 13.37 -44.42
N VAL A 479 -15.45 13.40 -45.37
CA VAL A 479 -15.55 14.25 -46.58
C VAL A 479 -16.80 13.88 -47.40
N ALA A 480 -17.09 12.59 -47.53
CA ALA A 480 -18.30 12.14 -48.22
C ALA A 480 -19.58 12.56 -47.47
N ALA A 481 -19.58 12.47 -46.12
CA ALA A 481 -20.73 12.93 -45.32
C ALA A 481 -20.97 14.44 -45.47
N GLU A 482 -19.92 15.23 -45.44
CA GLU A 482 -19.99 16.68 -45.64
C GLU A 482 -20.53 17.03 -47.04
N LYS A 483 -20.11 16.29 -48.07
CA LYS A 483 -20.64 16.43 -49.42
C LYS A 483 -22.15 16.10 -49.48
N SER A 484 -22.57 15.06 -48.75
CA SER A 484 -24.00 14.70 -48.66
C SER A 484 -24.83 15.83 -48.07
N VAL A 485 -24.34 16.49 -47.01
CA VAL A 485 -24.98 17.66 -46.41
C VAL A 485 -25.11 18.80 -47.44
N ARG A 486 -24.02 19.14 -48.15
CA ARG A 486 -24.03 20.23 -49.14
C ARG A 486 -24.91 19.96 -50.35
N SER A 487 -24.92 18.74 -50.83
CA SER A 487 -25.75 18.33 -51.97
C SER A 487 -27.19 18.00 -51.63
N ARG A 488 -27.56 18.05 -50.35
CA ARG A 488 -28.86 17.61 -49.82
C ARG A 488 -29.17 16.16 -50.18
N ALA A 489 -28.17 15.33 -50.37
CA ALA A 489 -28.31 13.91 -50.63
C ALA A 489 -28.33 13.15 -49.31
N LEU A 490 -29.10 12.04 -49.25
CA LEU A 490 -29.11 11.19 -48.06
C LEU A 490 -27.73 10.61 -47.73
N TRP A 491 -27.02 10.21 -48.77
CA TRP A 491 -25.65 9.69 -48.62
C TRP A 491 -24.81 9.92 -49.87
N THR A 492 -23.51 9.92 -49.69
CA THR A 492 -22.55 10.00 -50.78
C THR A 492 -21.41 9.00 -50.51
N LYS A 493 -20.97 8.32 -51.56
CA LYS A 493 -19.77 7.50 -51.52
C LYS A 493 -18.53 8.36 -51.81
N TYR A 494 -17.45 8.11 -51.04
CA TYR A 494 -16.15 8.72 -51.32
C TYR A 494 -15.63 8.23 -52.68
N SER A 495 -15.03 9.12 -53.41
CA SER A 495 -14.36 8.83 -54.70
C SER A 495 -12.97 9.45 -54.71
N PRO A 496 -11.93 8.74 -55.18
CA PRO A 496 -10.56 9.28 -55.27
C PRO A 496 -10.44 10.61 -56.03
N ARG A 497 -11.30 10.87 -57.02
CA ARG A 497 -11.37 12.16 -57.72
C ARG A 497 -11.69 13.33 -56.77
N GLN A 498 -12.40 13.10 -55.69
CA GLN A 498 -12.68 14.11 -54.66
C GLN A 498 -11.44 14.50 -53.89
N LYS A 499 -10.44 13.61 -53.78
CA LYS A 499 -9.14 13.92 -53.14
C LYS A 499 -8.30 14.85 -54.02
N GLU A 500 -8.34 14.67 -55.33
CA GLU A 500 -7.67 15.53 -56.28
C GLU A 500 -8.30 16.92 -56.31
N ASP A 501 -9.64 17.01 -56.31
CA ASP A 501 -10.37 18.27 -56.26
C ASP A 501 -10.15 19.00 -54.93
N ALA A 502 -10.14 18.32 -53.78
CA ALA A 502 -9.83 18.93 -52.49
C ALA A 502 -8.35 19.37 -52.38
N GLY A 503 -7.45 18.59 -52.94
CA GLY A 503 -6.01 18.93 -53.00
C GLY A 503 -5.79 20.16 -53.89
N TRP A 504 -6.51 20.27 -55.01
CA TRP A 504 -6.47 21.41 -55.88
C TRP A 504 -7.04 22.67 -55.20
N GLN A 505 -8.18 22.57 -54.51
CA GLN A 505 -8.78 23.69 -53.77
C GLN A 505 -7.85 24.21 -52.65
N LEU A 506 -7.26 23.32 -51.86
CA LEU A 506 -6.28 23.71 -50.82
C LEU A 506 -5.02 24.36 -51.41
N SER A 507 -4.50 23.82 -52.51
CA SER A 507 -3.37 24.41 -53.23
C SER A 507 -3.75 25.76 -53.83
N PHE A 508 -4.96 25.92 -54.34
CA PHE A 508 -5.44 27.18 -54.92
C PHE A 508 -5.64 28.26 -53.84
N HIS A 509 -6.18 27.90 -52.65
CA HIS A 509 -6.28 28.83 -51.51
C HIS A 509 -4.92 29.30 -51.02
N SER A 510 -3.95 28.40 -50.87
CA SER A 510 -2.60 28.73 -50.51
C SER A 510 -1.93 29.65 -51.57
N GLN A 511 -2.11 29.34 -52.82
CA GLN A 511 -1.56 30.19 -53.91
C GLN A 511 -2.29 31.56 -54.00
N LEU A 512 -3.57 31.63 -53.66
CA LEU A 512 -4.32 32.89 -53.62
C LEU A 512 -3.88 33.76 -52.43
N GLU A 513 -3.67 33.16 -51.26
CA GLU A 513 -3.10 33.84 -50.07
C GLU A 513 -1.70 34.38 -50.36
N ASP A 514 -0.82 33.57 -50.96
CA ASP A 514 0.52 33.97 -51.35
C ASP A 514 0.49 35.10 -52.41
N ALA A 515 -0.43 35.03 -53.36
CA ALA A 515 -0.59 36.08 -54.36
C ALA A 515 -1.14 37.40 -53.75
N LEU A 516 -2.05 37.31 -52.78
CA LEU A 516 -2.58 38.46 -52.04
C LEU A 516 -1.51 39.07 -51.12
N HIS A 517 -0.67 38.26 -50.51
CA HIS A 517 0.48 38.74 -49.74
C HIS A 517 1.52 39.42 -50.60
N ARG A 518 1.87 38.88 -51.77
CA ARG A 518 2.76 39.52 -52.72
C ARG A 518 2.22 40.85 -53.25
N ARG A 519 0.92 40.95 -53.51
CA ARG A 519 0.26 42.21 -53.91
C ARG A 519 0.30 43.29 -52.82
N ARG A 520 0.17 42.91 -51.55
CA ARG A 520 0.32 43.82 -50.39
C ARG A 520 1.75 44.36 -50.24
N HIS A 521 2.77 43.64 -50.67
CA HIS A 521 4.15 44.10 -50.68
C HIS A 521 4.53 44.97 -51.86
N LEU A 522 3.85 44.84 -53.01
CA LEU A 522 4.04 45.68 -54.18
C LEU A 522 3.32 47.06 -54.09
N GLY A 523 2.40 47.22 -53.16
CA GLY A 523 1.70 48.48 -52.92
C GLY A 523 2.44 49.51 -52.03
N ARG A 524 3.65 49.20 -51.61
CA ARG A 524 4.53 50.13 -50.89
C ARG A 524 5.76 50.50 -51.72
N LEU A 525 5.54 51.16 -52.87
CA LEU A 525 6.59 51.94 -53.49
C LEU A 525 6.65 53.32 -52.82
N PRO A 526 7.80 53.80 -52.35
CA PRO A 526 7.92 55.13 -51.77
C PRO A 526 7.62 56.15 -52.88
N ALA A 527 6.79 57.14 -52.55
CA ALA A 527 6.64 58.33 -53.36
C ALA A 527 8.05 58.98 -53.48
N ALA A 528 8.62 58.92 -54.66
CA ALA A 528 9.81 59.69 -54.99
C ALA A 528 9.37 61.16 -55.31
N ILE A 529 10.03 62.08 -54.65
CA ILE A 529 10.07 63.51 -54.63
C ILE A 529 9.64 64.19 -55.96
#